data_8a5b8a2052ee27779db85423a9adb550
#
_entry.id   8a5b8a2052ee27779db85423a9adb550
#
_cell.length_a   1.000
_cell.length_b   1.000
_cell.length_c   1.000
_cell.angle_alpha   90.00
_cell.angle_beta   90.00
_cell.angle_gamma   90.00
#
_symmetry.space_group_name_H-M   'P 1'
#
loop_
_entity.id
_entity.type
_entity.pdbx_description
1 polymer ?
#
loop_
_entity_poly.entity_id
_entity_poly.type
_entity_poly.pdbx_seq_one_letter_code
_entity_poly.pdbx_strand_id
1 'polypeptide(L)'
;MVLSPENEEENEDPHPYWYARILGIYHSNIRHLGPNSKSPEPQKMHFLFVRWFGRDLDPRPGWNTKRLTRLGFVPESDGSAFGFLDPSQIIRAVHLIPAFKWGRVTTKYLSRSPIARGTEDPDSDWQLFYVGMYVFSLFNNVKY
;
A
#
# COMPACT_ATOMS: atom_id res chain seq x y z
N MET A 1 2.74 -2.12 -3.16
CA MET A 1 2.79 -3.43 -2.48
C MET A 1 4.21 -3.65 -1.97
N VAL A 2 4.35 -4.07 -0.74
CA VAL A 2 5.62 -4.39 -0.06
C VAL A 2 5.52 -5.79 0.55
N LEU A 3 6.67 -6.36 0.97
CA LEU A 3 6.64 -7.60 1.76
C LEU A 3 5.97 -7.34 3.11
N SER A 4 5.23 -8.32 3.59
CA SER A 4 4.68 -8.30 4.94
C SER A 4 5.80 -8.51 5.95
N PRO A 5 5.86 -7.73 7.02
CA PRO A 5 6.73 -8.03 8.16
C PRO A 5 6.12 -9.07 9.10
N GLU A 6 4.92 -9.57 8.81
CA GLU A 6 4.25 -10.58 9.64
C GLU A 6 5.03 -11.89 9.63
N ASN A 7 5.26 -12.43 10.82
CA ASN A 7 5.87 -13.76 10.98
C ASN A 7 4.78 -14.82 10.85
N GLU A 8 5.06 -15.89 10.12
CA GLU A 8 4.14 -17.03 9.95
C GLU A 8 3.81 -17.73 11.28
N GLU A 9 4.70 -17.60 12.29
CA GLU A 9 4.53 -18.20 13.60
C GLU A 9 3.54 -17.44 14.51
N GLU A 10 3.33 -16.15 14.26
CA GLU A 10 2.51 -15.28 15.12
C GLU A 10 1.11 -15.00 14.55
N ASN A 11 0.87 -15.32 13.28
CA ASN A 11 -0.38 -15.03 12.61
C ASN A 11 -1.04 -16.29 12.05
N GLU A 12 -2.31 -16.52 12.40
CA GLU A 12 -3.10 -17.68 11.91
C GLU A 12 -3.35 -17.65 10.39
N ASP A 13 -3.26 -16.49 9.75
CA ASP A 13 -3.47 -16.31 8.31
C ASP A 13 -2.48 -15.27 7.74
N PRO A 14 -1.17 -15.59 7.72
CA PRO A 14 -0.14 -14.69 7.24
C PRO A 14 -0.34 -14.40 5.75
N HIS A 15 -0.17 -13.15 5.38
CA HIS A 15 -0.23 -12.74 3.99
C HIS A 15 1.13 -12.18 3.56
N PRO A 16 1.70 -12.64 2.43
CA PRO A 16 3.05 -12.28 2.04
C PRO A 16 3.23 -10.79 1.70
N TYR A 17 2.14 -10.05 1.54
CA TYR A 17 2.19 -8.67 1.09
C TYR A 17 1.32 -7.72 1.91
N TRP A 18 1.85 -6.52 2.14
CA TRP A 18 1.09 -5.37 2.58
C TRP A 18 0.84 -4.40 1.42
N TYR A 19 -0.25 -3.65 1.51
CA TYR A 19 -0.70 -2.75 0.47
C TYR A 19 -0.86 -1.35 1.01
N ALA A 20 -0.43 -0.36 0.22
CA ALA A 20 -0.58 1.03 0.59
C ALA A 20 -0.87 1.91 -0.62
N ARG A 21 -1.57 3.01 -0.38
CA ARG A 21 -1.74 4.11 -1.32
C ARG A 21 -0.65 5.16 -1.05
N ILE A 22 0.11 5.53 -2.07
CA ILE A 22 1.08 6.62 -1.98
C ILE A 22 0.33 7.95 -1.93
N LEU A 23 0.58 8.74 -0.89
CA LEU A 23 0.03 10.08 -0.69
C LEU A 23 1.02 11.16 -1.07
N GLY A 24 2.31 10.89 -0.95
CA GLY A 24 3.36 11.84 -1.26
C GLY A 24 4.70 11.16 -1.50
N ILE A 25 5.53 11.81 -2.31
CA ILE A 25 6.90 11.40 -2.61
C ILE A 25 7.80 12.56 -2.18
N TYR A 26 8.72 12.29 -1.28
CA TYR A 26 9.54 13.29 -0.64
C TYR A 26 11.02 12.93 -0.72
N HIS A 27 11.85 13.94 -0.52
CA HIS A 27 13.27 13.76 -0.25
C HIS A 27 13.72 14.76 0.80
N SER A 28 14.76 14.39 1.55
CA SER A 28 15.41 15.27 2.51
C SER A 28 16.90 14.98 2.55
N ASN A 29 17.70 16.00 2.89
CA ASN A 29 19.11 15.82 3.19
C ASN A 29 19.24 15.52 4.68
N ILE A 30 19.66 14.30 4.99
CA ILE A 30 19.73 13.80 6.36
C ILE A 30 21.19 13.61 6.75
N ARG A 31 21.57 14.09 7.94
CA ARG A 31 22.85 13.86 8.55
C ARG A 31 22.66 12.97 9.77
N HIS A 32 23.31 11.81 9.77
CA HIS A 32 23.34 10.94 10.92
C HIS A 32 24.42 11.40 11.91
N LEU A 33 24.02 11.77 13.13
CA LEU A 33 24.94 12.26 14.17
C LEU A 33 25.31 11.20 15.22
N GLY A 34 24.86 9.96 15.05
CA GLY A 34 25.12 8.88 16.00
C GLY A 34 26.51 8.28 15.88
N PRO A 35 26.93 7.46 16.86
CA PRO A 35 28.27 6.84 16.89
C PRO A 35 28.52 5.91 15.71
N ASN A 36 27.50 5.42 15.05
CA ASN A 36 27.58 4.55 13.86
C ASN A 36 27.47 5.31 12.53
N SER A 37 27.69 6.64 12.56
CA SER A 37 27.68 7.44 11.32
C SER A 37 28.79 7.02 10.39
N LYS A 38 28.42 6.60 9.18
CA LYS A 38 29.36 6.20 8.13
C LYS A 38 29.93 7.38 7.34
N SER A 39 29.28 8.54 7.41
CA SER A 39 29.70 9.74 6.70
C SER A 39 29.32 10.99 7.50
N PRO A 40 30.21 11.99 7.61
CA PRO A 40 29.89 13.28 8.21
C PRO A 40 29.02 14.16 7.29
N GLU A 41 28.96 13.81 5.99
CA GLU A 41 28.26 14.60 4.98
C GLU A 41 26.76 14.30 4.97
N PRO A 42 25.89 15.29 4.69
CA PRO A 42 24.48 15.06 4.48
C PRO A 42 24.23 14.12 3.31
N GLN A 43 23.39 13.13 3.51
CA GLN A 43 22.96 12.18 2.47
C GLN A 43 21.53 12.47 2.06
N LYS A 44 21.26 12.47 0.75
CA LYS A 44 19.92 12.62 0.22
C LYS A 44 19.16 11.32 0.43
N MET A 45 18.07 11.40 1.20
CA MET A 45 17.16 10.29 1.43
C MET A 45 15.83 10.55 0.73
N HIS A 46 15.32 9.55 0.03
CA HIS A 46 13.98 9.55 -0.56
C HIS A 46 13.05 8.72 0.30
N PHE A 47 11.81 9.17 0.47
CA PHE A 47 10.80 8.42 1.21
C PHE A 47 9.40 8.70 0.67
N LEU A 48 8.51 7.75 0.89
CA LEU A 48 7.11 7.81 0.50
C LEU A 48 6.26 7.96 1.75
N PHE A 49 5.29 8.87 1.70
CA PHE A 49 4.22 8.94 2.68
C PHE A 49 3.04 8.15 2.15
N VAL A 50 2.54 7.21 2.95
CA VAL A 50 1.54 6.25 2.51
C VAL A 50 0.37 6.14 3.47
N ARG A 51 -0.76 5.69 2.93
CA ARG A 51 -1.95 5.26 3.63
C ARG A 51 -2.08 3.75 3.49
N TRP A 52 -2.11 3.03 4.60
CA TRP A 52 -2.18 1.58 4.61
C TRP A 52 -3.58 1.04 4.35
N PHE A 53 -3.62 -0.12 3.72
CA PHE A 53 -4.80 -0.94 3.58
C PHE A 53 -4.71 -2.15 4.51
N GLY A 54 -5.81 -2.43 5.22
CA GLY A 54 -6.02 -3.68 5.91
C GLY A 54 -6.71 -4.71 5.01
N ARG A 55 -6.47 -6.00 5.25
CA ARG A 55 -7.19 -7.08 4.57
C ARG A 55 -8.57 -7.25 5.20
N ASP A 56 -9.56 -7.43 4.34
CA ASP A 56 -10.88 -7.89 4.75
C ASP A 56 -10.89 -9.42 4.68
N LEU A 57 -10.97 -10.05 5.83
CA LEU A 57 -10.91 -11.51 5.98
C LEU A 57 -12.28 -12.19 5.86
N ASP A 58 -13.36 -11.45 5.69
CA ASP A 58 -14.72 -12.00 5.51
C ASP A 58 -15.27 -11.71 4.10
N PRO A 59 -15.48 -12.71 3.27
CA PRO A 59 -15.06 -14.11 3.39
C PRO A 59 -13.57 -14.30 3.07
N ARG A 60 -12.93 -15.33 3.63
CA ARG A 60 -11.53 -15.62 3.41
C ARG A 60 -11.18 -15.63 1.92
N PRO A 61 -10.22 -14.81 1.48
CA PRO A 61 -9.73 -14.81 0.10
C PRO A 61 -8.79 -16.00 -0.14
N GLY A 62 -8.40 -16.24 -1.38
CA GLY A 62 -7.34 -17.18 -1.74
C GLY A 62 -7.66 -18.03 -2.96
N TRP A 63 -6.65 -18.74 -3.45
CA TRP A 63 -6.74 -19.58 -4.64
C TRP A 63 -7.76 -20.70 -4.51
N ASN A 64 -7.81 -21.35 -3.34
CA ASN A 64 -8.75 -22.45 -3.08
C ASN A 64 -10.20 -21.98 -3.13
N THR A 65 -10.47 -20.75 -2.73
CA THR A 65 -11.80 -20.15 -2.75
C THR A 65 -12.11 -19.44 -4.06
N LYS A 66 -11.12 -19.31 -4.97
CA LYS A 66 -11.20 -18.53 -6.22
C LYS A 66 -11.65 -17.08 -6.00
N ARG A 67 -11.25 -16.48 -4.88
CA ARG A 67 -11.62 -15.12 -4.51
C ARG A 67 -10.40 -14.22 -4.47
N LEU A 68 -10.53 -13.02 -5.02
CA LEU A 68 -9.51 -11.98 -4.94
C LEU A 68 -9.39 -11.46 -3.50
N THR A 69 -8.18 -11.12 -3.11
CA THR A 69 -7.94 -10.41 -1.84
C THR A 69 -8.69 -9.08 -1.86
N ARG A 70 -9.44 -8.83 -0.80
CA ARG A 70 -10.21 -7.61 -0.61
C ARG A 70 -9.53 -6.75 0.44
N LEU A 71 -9.45 -5.45 0.17
CA LEU A 71 -8.77 -4.46 1.00
C LEU A 71 -9.71 -3.32 1.37
N GLY A 72 -9.60 -2.82 2.59
CA GLY A 72 -10.15 -1.55 3.04
C GLY A 72 -9.06 -0.67 3.63
N PHE A 73 -9.27 0.64 3.73
CA PHE A 73 -8.31 1.48 4.44
C PHE A 73 -8.31 1.13 5.94
N VAL A 74 -7.12 1.07 6.53
CA VAL A 74 -6.99 0.98 8.00
C VAL A 74 -7.69 2.20 8.62
N PRO A 75 -8.51 2.07 9.67
CA PRO A 75 -9.19 3.20 10.29
C PRO A 75 -8.22 4.32 10.66
N GLU A 76 -8.61 5.58 10.46
CA GLU A 76 -7.73 6.72 10.74
C GLU A 76 -7.43 6.89 12.24
N SER A 77 -8.30 6.36 13.09
CA SER A 77 -8.10 6.30 14.54
C SER A 77 -6.99 5.32 14.96
N ASP A 78 -6.59 4.43 14.05
CA ASP A 78 -5.46 3.54 14.27
C ASP A 78 -4.16 4.28 13.94
N GLY A 79 -3.23 4.32 14.91
CA GLY A 79 -1.92 4.97 14.74
C GLY A 79 -1.08 4.38 13.61
N SER A 80 -1.39 3.16 13.16
CA SER A 80 -0.73 2.50 12.04
C SER A 80 -1.32 2.85 10.67
N ALA A 81 -2.38 3.66 10.62
CA ALA A 81 -3.09 3.98 9.37
C ALA A 81 -2.21 4.67 8.31
N PHE A 82 -1.22 5.43 8.75
CA PHE A 82 -0.25 6.13 7.90
C PHE A 82 1.16 5.65 8.20
N GLY A 83 2.06 5.83 7.23
CA GLY A 83 3.45 5.47 7.44
C GLY A 83 4.38 6.07 6.40
N PHE A 84 5.66 5.86 6.64
CA PHE A 84 6.71 6.19 5.70
C PHE A 84 7.36 4.91 5.19
N LEU A 85 7.68 4.88 3.90
CA LEU A 85 8.34 3.77 3.24
C LEU A 85 9.61 4.23 2.53
N ASP A 86 10.64 3.42 2.60
CA ASP A 86 11.76 3.49 1.66
C ASP A 86 11.28 3.00 0.28
N PRO A 87 11.50 3.78 -0.80
CA PRO A 87 11.15 3.34 -2.15
C PRO A 87 11.76 1.99 -2.55
N SER A 88 12.90 1.62 -1.99
CA SER A 88 13.56 0.33 -2.25
C SER A 88 12.77 -0.88 -1.72
N GLN A 89 11.85 -0.68 -0.78
CA GLN A 89 11.00 -1.73 -0.23
C GLN A 89 9.80 -2.05 -1.13
N ILE A 90 9.55 -1.24 -2.16
CA ILE A 90 8.42 -1.45 -3.07
C ILE A 90 8.74 -2.59 -4.03
N ILE A 91 7.91 -3.63 -4.00
CA ILE A 91 8.03 -4.75 -4.94
C ILE A 91 7.48 -4.34 -6.30
N ARG A 92 6.24 -3.80 -6.31
CA ARG A 92 5.55 -3.33 -7.52
C ARG A 92 4.28 -2.56 -7.22
N ALA A 93 3.75 -1.85 -8.22
CA ALA A 93 2.38 -1.36 -8.20
C ALA A 93 1.38 -2.51 -8.36
N VAL A 94 0.18 -2.34 -7.82
CA VAL A 94 -0.95 -3.25 -8.00
C VAL A 94 -2.17 -2.45 -8.44
N HIS A 95 -3.02 -3.09 -9.25
CA HIS A 95 -4.28 -2.48 -9.64
C HIS A 95 -5.34 -2.75 -8.58
N LEU A 96 -5.99 -1.70 -8.08
CA LEU A 96 -7.10 -1.80 -7.13
C LEU A 96 -8.42 -1.57 -7.87
N ILE A 97 -9.28 -2.57 -7.85
CA ILE A 97 -10.60 -2.55 -8.47
C ILE A 97 -11.62 -2.23 -7.37
N PRO A 98 -12.40 -1.15 -7.50
CA PRO A 98 -13.44 -0.85 -6.52
C PRO A 98 -14.42 -2.01 -6.34
N ALA A 99 -14.73 -2.36 -5.10
CA ALA A 99 -15.74 -3.35 -4.78
C ALA A 99 -17.12 -2.68 -4.79
N PHE A 100 -17.66 -2.40 -5.96
CA PHE A 100 -18.86 -1.59 -6.21
C PHE A 100 -20.06 -1.96 -5.34
N LYS A 101 -20.21 -3.24 -5.01
CA LYS A 101 -21.29 -3.76 -4.16
C LYS A 101 -21.34 -3.08 -2.78
N TRP A 102 -20.19 -2.68 -2.27
CA TRP A 102 -20.05 -2.12 -0.92
C TRP A 102 -20.19 -0.59 -0.89
N GLY A 103 -20.26 0.03 -2.08
CA GLY A 103 -20.48 1.46 -2.19
C GLY A 103 -19.28 2.31 -1.79
N ARG A 104 -19.58 3.60 -1.65
CA ARG A 104 -18.61 4.61 -1.22
C ARG A 104 -18.85 4.99 0.22
N VAL A 105 -17.81 5.43 0.90
CA VAL A 105 -17.88 5.98 2.24
C VAL A 105 -17.97 7.50 2.19
N THR A 106 -18.70 8.06 3.15
CA THR A 106 -18.80 9.52 3.32
C THR A 106 -17.58 10.12 4.00
N THR A 107 -16.81 9.27 4.71
CA THR A 107 -15.60 9.69 5.40
C THR A 107 -14.46 9.83 4.40
N LYS A 108 -13.74 10.93 4.44
CA LYS A 108 -12.54 11.13 3.61
C LYS A 108 -11.39 10.32 4.19
N TYR A 109 -11.06 9.19 3.56
CA TYR A 109 -9.88 8.42 3.93
C TYR A 109 -8.58 9.02 3.40
N LEU A 110 -8.65 9.84 2.37
CA LEU A 110 -7.50 10.47 1.76
C LEU A 110 -7.69 12.00 1.81
N SER A 111 -6.72 12.69 2.40
CA SER A 111 -6.59 14.12 2.23
C SER A 111 -6.36 14.46 0.75
N ARG A 112 -6.60 15.70 0.36
CA ARG A 112 -6.27 16.16 -1.00
C ARG A 112 -4.77 15.94 -1.24
N SER A 113 -4.47 14.97 -2.07
CA SER A 113 -3.11 14.66 -2.52
C SER A 113 -3.12 14.58 -4.04
N PRO A 114 -2.31 15.37 -4.75
CA PRO A 114 -2.28 15.33 -6.21
C PRO A 114 -1.80 13.98 -6.78
N ILE A 115 -1.16 13.16 -5.95
CA ILE A 115 -0.69 11.83 -6.33
C ILE A 115 -1.77 10.78 -6.11
N ALA A 116 -2.50 10.88 -5.00
CA ALA A 116 -3.47 9.87 -4.61
C ALA A 116 -4.84 10.07 -5.27
N ARG A 117 -5.14 11.28 -5.71
CA ARG A 117 -6.45 11.67 -6.21
C ARG A 117 -6.31 12.70 -7.34
N GLY A 118 -6.93 12.46 -8.48
CA GLY A 118 -7.02 13.43 -9.56
C GLY A 118 -7.90 14.62 -9.20
N THR A 119 -7.78 15.72 -9.94
CA THR A 119 -8.58 16.93 -9.73
C THR A 119 -10.07 16.70 -9.96
N GLU A 120 -10.40 15.75 -10.84
CA GLU A 120 -11.78 15.39 -11.22
C GLU A 120 -12.35 14.27 -10.35
N ASP A 121 -11.53 13.67 -9.47
CA ASP A 121 -12.00 12.58 -8.61
C ASP A 121 -12.95 13.10 -7.52
N PRO A 122 -14.07 12.40 -7.28
CA PRO A 122 -14.98 12.77 -6.20
C PRO A 122 -14.28 12.66 -4.84
N ASP A 123 -14.67 13.49 -3.90
CA ASP A 123 -14.13 13.54 -2.54
C ASP A 123 -14.44 12.30 -1.68
N SER A 124 -15.21 11.35 -2.22
CA SER A 124 -15.58 10.11 -1.53
C SER A 124 -14.73 8.95 -1.99
N ASP A 125 -14.31 8.11 -1.06
CA ASP A 125 -13.57 6.88 -1.33
C ASP A 125 -14.47 5.66 -1.41
N TRP A 126 -14.01 4.61 -2.10
CA TRP A 126 -14.66 3.31 -2.05
C TRP A 126 -14.37 2.64 -0.71
N GLN A 127 -15.39 1.97 -0.16
CA GLN A 127 -15.25 1.28 1.11
C GLN A 127 -14.23 0.13 1.02
N LEU A 128 -14.29 -0.64 -0.05
CA LEU A 128 -13.44 -1.80 -0.28
C LEU A 128 -12.93 -1.86 -1.72
N PHE A 129 -11.81 -2.56 -1.90
CA PHE A 129 -11.17 -2.79 -3.19
C PHE A 129 -10.77 -4.26 -3.32
N TYR A 130 -10.79 -4.77 -4.54
CA TYR A 130 -10.17 -6.05 -4.88
C TYR A 130 -8.77 -5.80 -5.46
N VAL A 131 -7.82 -6.67 -5.09
CA VAL A 131 -6.46 -6.62 -5.64
C VAL A 131 -6.39 -7.38 -6.94
N GLY A 132 -6.16 -6.68 -8.05
CA GLY A 132 -5.89 -7.27 -9.35
C GLY A 132 -4.41 -7.60 -9.51
N MET A 133 -4.03 -8.86 -9.25
CA MET A 133 -2.62 -9.28 -9.34
C MET A 133 -2.18 -9.73 -10.74
N TYR A 134 -3.09 -9.84 -11.70
CA TYR A 134 -2.89 -10.62 -12.91
C TYR A 134 -2.36 -9.88 -14.14
N VAL A 135 -2.06 -8.61 -14.08
CA VAL A 135 -1.76 -7.82 -15.28
C VAL A 135 -0.35 -8.07 -15.87
N PHE A 136 0.55 -8.77 -15.16
CA PHE A 136 1.96 -8.88 -15.62
C PHE A 136 2.47 -10.27 -16.03
N SER A 137 1.68 -11.34 -15.94
CA SER A 137 2.10 -12.67 -16.41
C SER A 137 2.06 -12.84 -17.94
N LEU A 138 1.38 -11.96 -18.66
CA LEU A 138 1.18 -12.14 -20.11
C LEU A 138 2.29 -11.57 -20.98
N PHE A 139 3.20 -10.75 -20.42
CA PHE A 139 4.26 -10.11 -21.22
C PHE A 139 5.63 -10.79 -21.16
N ASN A 140 5.83 -11.77 -20.28
CA ASN A 140 7.12 -12.46 -20.16
C ASN A 140 7.29 -13.67 -21.12
N ASN A 141 6.35 -13.95 -21.98
CA ASN A 141 6.46 -15.08 -22.97
C ASN A 141 6.64 -14.64 -24.43
N VAL A 142 6.97 -13.39 -24.70
CA VAL A 142 7.44 -12.99 -26.03
C VAL A 142 8.94 -13.18 -26.08
N LYS A 143 9.37 -14.39 -26.45
CA LYS A 143 10.75 -14.62 -26.94
C LYS A 143 10.79 -14.10 -28.37
N TYR A 144 11.68 -13.11 -28.61
CA TYR A 144 12.14 -12.77 -29.95
C TYR A 144 13.13 -13.82 -30.43
#